data_ec0fe6769ee120a33e33744fb1a63df1
#
_entry.id   ec0fe6769ee120a33e33744fb1a63df1
#
_cell.length_a   1.000
_cell.length_b   1.000
_cell.length_c   1.000
_cell.angle_alpha   90.00
_cell.angle_beta   90.00
_cell.angle_gamma   90.00
#
_symmetry.space_group_name_H-M   'P 1'
#
loop_
_entity.id
_entity.type
_entity.pdbx_description
1 polymer ?
#
loop_
_entity_poly.entity_id
_entity_poly.type
_entity_poly.pdbx_seq_one_letter_code
_entity_poly.pdbx_strand_id
1 'polypeptide(L)'
;MKVNQGTQTKSQDRFPKSRRLLRHSDFERVYKQGRRHFAAHMTVFYLRRPEDELSGARVGFTVSKALGGAVQRNRIRRRLREAVRLGNFSTGIAADVVINPKRSALTADFEDLQSEIATASQVIERHLKGKAQ
;
A
#
# COMPACT_ATOMS: atom_id res chain seq x y z
N MET A 1 31.17 -12.00 7.34
CA MET A 1 30.64 -11.81 7.23
C MET A 1 29.66 -11.91 6.62
N LYS A 2 29.42 -12.46 6.21
CA LYS A 2 28.55 -12.68 5.66
C LYS A 2 27.23 -12.60 6.18
N VAL A 3 26.95 -12.67 7.22
CA VAL A 3 25.73 -12.34 7.89
C VAL A 3 25.19 -11.01 7.44
N ASN A 4 26.06 -10.07 7.29
CA ASN A 4 25.64 -8.75 6.84
C ASN A 4 25.01 -8.80 5.48
N GLN A 5 25.50 -9.67 4.64
CA GLN A 5 24.93 -9.78 3.32
C GLN A 5 23.51 -10.26 3.36
N GLY A 6 23.24 -11.24 4.22
CA GLY A 6 21.89 -11.72 4.36
C GLY A 6 20.96 -10.62 4.83
N THR A 7 21.42 -9.84 5.78
CA THR A 7 20.61 -8.75 6.30
C THR A 7 20.35 -7.71 5.23
N GLN A 8 21.35 -7.38 4.46
CA GLN A 8 21.19 -6.39 3.42
C GLN A 8 20.20 -6.85 2.36
N THR A 9 20.29 -8.13 1.99
CA THR A 9 19.39 -8.68 1.01
C THR A 9 17.95 -8.56 1.51
N LYS A 10 17.74 -8.90 2.77
CA LYS A 10 16.41 -8.79 3.34
C LYS A 10 15.91 -7.36 3.34
N SER A 11 16.79 -6.43 3.65
CA SER A 11 16.40 -5.02 3.65
C SER A 11 15.98 -4.55 2.28
N GLN A 12 16.70 -4.98 1.27
CA GLN A 12 16.38 -4.60 -0.09
C GLN A 12 15.07 -5.20 -0.55
N ASP A 13 14.76 -6.40 -0.07
CA ASP A 13 13.54 -7.09 -0.47
C ASP A 13 12.33 -6.58 0.27
N ARG A 14 12.52 -5.91 1.38
CA ARG A 14 11.41 -5.43 2.16
C ARG A 14 10.87 -4.12 1.62
N PHE A 15 9.61 -3.91 1.86
CA PHE A 15 9.01 -2.61 1.63
C PHE A 15 9.65 -1.63 2.62
N PRO A 16 10.35 -0.60 2.16
CA PRO A 16 11.10 0.27 3.06
C PRO A 16 10.21 0.94 4.10
N LYS A 17 10.75 1.12 5.28
CA LYS A 17 10.02 1.75 6.36
C LYS A 17 9.58 3.17 6.00
N SER A 18 10.41 3.88 5.26
CA SER A 18 10.08 5.25 4.86
C SER A 18 8.86 5.33 3.95
N ARG A 19 8.49 4.22 3.32
CA ARG A 19 7.32 4.18 2.46
C ARG A 19 6.10 3.62 3.13
N ARG A 20 6.20 3.33 4.42
CA ARG A 20 5.06 2.82 5.17
C ARG A 20 4.34 3.96 5.86
N LEU A 21 3.03 3.88 5.84
CA LEU A 21 2.19 4.81 6.58
C LEU A 21 2.02 4.22 7.97
N LEU A 22 2.58 4.86 8.98
CA LEU A 22 2.66 4.27 10.30
C LEU A 22 1.79 4.97 11.34
N ARG A 23 1.47 6.24 11.14
CA ARG A 23 0.78 7.00 12.18
C ARG A 23 -0.72 6.87 12.04
N HIS A 24 -1.36 6.71 13.20
CA HIS A 24 -2.81 6.63 13.23
C HIS A 24 -3.45 7.90 12.66
N SER A 25 -2.89 9.05 12.95
CA SER A 25 -3.45 10.30 12.45
C SER A 25 -3.40 10.39 10.93
N ASP A 26 -2.38 9.78 10.32
CA ASP A 26 -2.29 9.76 8.87
C ASP A 26 -3.40 8.90 8.26
N PHE A 27 -3.67 7.75 8.89
CA PHE A 27 -4.77 6.91 8.43
C PHE A 27 -6.10 7.66 8.51
N GLU A 28 -6.33 8.34 9.62
CA GLU A 28 -7.58 9.07 9.78
C GLU A 28 -7.72 10.16 8.74
N ARG A 29 -6.64 10.86 8.45
CA ARG A 29 -6.68 11.94 7.47
C ARG A 29 -7.04 11.40 6.09
N VAL A 30 -6.44 10.28 5.73
CA VAL A 30 -6.72 9.67 4.43
C VAL A 30 -8.17 9.25 4.34
N TYR A 31 -8.71 8.65 5.41
CA TYR A 31 -10.10 8.23 5.41
C TYR A 31 -11.06 9.41 5.30
N LYS A 32 -10.74 10.50 5.98
CA LYS A 32 -11.65 11.64 6.02
C LYS A 32 -11.59 12.50 4.77
N GLN A 33 -10.40 12.69 4.22
CA GLN A 33 -10.20 13.66 3.16
C GLN A 33 -9.85 13.03 1.82
N GLY A 34 -9.49 11.76 1.81
CA GLY A 34 -9.01 11.14 0.60
C GLY A 34 -10.11 10.64 -0.31
N ARG A 35 -9.71 10.16 -1.45
CA ARG A 35 -10.58 9.53 -2.42
C ARG A 35 -10.49 8.03 -2.29
N ARG A 36 -11.42 7.34 -2.92
CA ARG A 36 -11.48 5.88 -2.89
C ARG A 36 -11.41 5.30 -4.28
N HIS A 37 -10.73 4.20 -4.38
CA HIS A 37 -10.72 3.39 -5.59
C HIS A 37 -11.14 1.98 -5.19
N PHE A 38 -12.18 1.46 -5.82
CA PHE A 38 -12.73 0.15 -5.48
C PHE A 38 -12.15 -0.90 -6.42
N ALA A 39 -11.67 -1.99 -5.85
CA ALA A 39 -11.18 -3.13 -6.61
C ALA A 39 -11.90 -4.38 -6.15
N ALA A 40 -11.65 -5.50 -6.81
CA ALA A 40 -12.37 -6.74 -6.50
C ALA A 40 -12.04 -7.24 -5.09
N HIS A 41 -10.78 -7.14 -4.69
CA HIS A 41 -10.33 -7.73 -3.43
C HIS A 41 -9.87 -6.70 -2.41
N MET A 42 -10.05 -5.42 -2.69
CA MET A 42 -9.61 -4.37 -1.78
C MET A 42 -10.23 -3.03 -2.13
N THR A 43 -10.25 -2.13 -1.16
CA THR A 43 -10.58 -0.73 -1.40
C THR A 43 -9.33 0.08 -1.08
N VAL A 44 -8.99 1.00 -1.96
CA VAL A 44 -7.78 1.79 -1.82
C VAL A 44 -8.17 3.24 -1.59
N PHE A 45 -7.77 3.78 -0.44
CA PHE A 45 -8.00 5.18 -0.11
C PHE A 45 -6.70 5.94 -0.37
N TYR A 46 -6.80 7.14 -0.92
CA TYR A 46 -5.59 7.89 -1.21
C TYR A 46 -5.81 9.39 -1.08
N LEU A 47 -4.74 10.08 -0.69
CA LEU A 47 -4.78 11.51 -0.46
C LEU A 47 -3.42 12.09 -0.82
N ARG A 48 -3.42 13.18 -1.58
CA ARG A 48 -2.18 13.86 -1.90
C ARG A 48 -1.59 14.44 -0.63
N ARG A 49 -0.31 14.17 -0.43
CA ARG A 49 0.43 14.70 0.70
C ARG A 49 0.97 16.06 0.34
N PRO A 50 1.00 17.02 1.29
CA PRO A 50 1.68 18.28 1.02
C PRO A 50 3.13 18.00 0.64
N GLU A 51 3.71 18.88 -0.12
CA GLU A 51 5.11 18.71 -0.49
C GLU A 51 5.96 18.64 0.76
N ASP A 52 6.83 17.66 0.80
CA ASP A 52 7.76 17.50 1.88
C ASP A 52 9.03 16.90 1.29
N GLU A 53 9.91 16.45 2.16
CA GLU A 53 11.18 15.92 1.71
C GLU A 53 11.06 14.56 1.06
N LEU A 54 9.94 13.90 1.27
CA LEU A 54 9.75 12.55 0.76
C LEU A 54 8.94 12.58 -0.50
N SER A 55 9.46 11.98 -1.54
CA SER A 55 8.68 11.81 -2.76
C SER A 55 8.09 10.39 -2.76
N GLY A 56 7.06 10.21 -3.57
CA GLY A 56 6.46 8.91 -3.73
C GLY A 56 5.40 8.63 -2.69
N ALA A 57 4.79 7.48 -2.82
CA ALA A 57 3.66 7.10 -1.99
C ALA A 57 4.11 6.44 -0.70
N ARG A 58 3.40 6.75 0.38
CA ARG A 58 3.51 5.99 1.62
C ARG A 58 2.26 5.14 1.72
N VAL A 59 2.42 3.86 2.02
CA VAL A 59 1.32 2.91 1.96
C VAL A 59 1.12 2.27 3.32
N GLY A 60 -0.13 2.24 3.76
CA GLY A 60 -0.53 1.54 4.97
C GLY A 60 -1.64 0.56 4.67
N PHE A 61 -1.80 -0.41 5.56
CA PHE A 61 -2.81 -1.44 5.40
C PHE A 61 -3.68 -1.48 6.64
N THR A 62 -4.99 -1.54 6.44
CA THR A 62 -5.92 -1.75 7.54
C THR A 62 -6.52 -3.15 7.39
N VAL A 63 -6.05 -4.07 8.21
CA VAL A 63 -6.51 -5.45 8.17
C VAL A 63 -7.32 -5.70 9.43
N SER A 64 -8.64 -5.54 9.30
CA SER A 64 -9.52 -5.57 10.46
C SER A 64 -9.74 -6.98 10.98
N LYS A 65 -10.20 -7.05 12.22
CA LYS A 65 -10.48 -8.35 12.85
C LYS A 65 -11.58 -9.11 12.14
N ALA A 66 -12.44 -8.40 11.42
CA ALA A 66 -13.51 -9.06 10.67
C ALA A 66 -12.98 -9.99 9.58
N LEU A 67 -11.73 -9.82 9.18
CA LEU A 67 -11.15 -10.63 8.11
C LEU A 67 -10.63 -11.98 8.59
N GLY A 68 -10.65 -12.24 9.90
CA GLY A 68 -10.23 -13.53 10.42
C GLY A 68 -9.31 -13.38 11.60
N GLY A 69 -8.70 -14.49 11.99
CA GLY A 69 -7.76 -14.50 13.11
C GLY A 69 -6.40 -13.94 12.72
N ALA A 70 -5.50 -13.98 13.70
CA ALA A 70 -4.19 -13.37 13.51
C ALA A 70 -3.42 -13.98 12.34
N VAL A 71 -3.53 -15.29 12.18
CA VAL A 71 -2.80 -15.98 11.10
C VAL A 71 -3.29 -15.51 9.74
N GLN A 72 -4.62 -15.49 9.57
CA GLN A 72 -5.21 -15.06 8.30
C GLN A 72 -4.88 -13.61 8.01
N ARG A 73 -5.00 -12.74 9.02
CA ARG A 73 -4.72 -11.32 8.84
C ARG A 73 -3.26 -11.07 8.47
N ASN A 74 -2.34 -11.80 9.11
CA ASN A 74 -0.94 -11.67 8.78
C ASN A 74 -0.66 -12.12 7.35
N ARG A 75 -1.33 -13.18 6.92
CA ARG A 75 -1.15 -13.68 5.57
C ARG A 75 -1.63 -12.65 4.56
N ILE A 76 -2.80 -12.06 4.80
CA ILE A 76 -3.30 -11.01 3.89
C ILE A 76 -2.32 -9.86 3.84
N ARG A 77 -1.84 -9.41 5.01
CA ARG A 77 -0.92 -8.28 5.07
C ARG A 77 0.36 -8.57 4.29
N ARG A 78 0.91 -9.77 4.45
CA ARG A 78 2.13 -10.12 3.73
C ARG A 78 1.92 -10.18 2.23
N ARG A 79 0.80 -10.74 1.80
CA ARG A 79 0.49 -10.82 0.38
C ARG A 79 0.38 -9.45 -0.25
N LEU A 80 -0.31 -8.54 0.44
CA LEU A 80 -0.48 -7.19 -0.08
C LEU A 80 0.83 -6.41 -0.07
N ARG A 81 1.61 -6.57 0.97
CA ARG A 81 2.89 -5.89 1.05
C ARG A 81 3.80 -6.33 -0.09
N GLU A 82 3.79 -7.60 -0.38
CA GLU A 82 4.60 -8.12 -1.48
C GLU A 82 4.10 -7.60 -2.82
N ALA A 83 2.79 -7.54 -3.00
CA ALA A 83 2.23 -7.02 -4.25
C ALA A 83 2.60 -5.55 -4.45
N VAL A 84 2.59 -4.77 -3.37
CA VAL A 84 2.99 -3.37 -3.45
C VAL A 84 4.46 -3.24 -3.78
N ARG A 85 5.29 -4.04 -3.12
CA ARG A 85 6.73 -3.98 -3.34
C ARG A 85 7.08 -4.30 -4.79
N LEU A 86 6.49 -5.37 -5.31
CA LEU A 86 6.78 -5.78 -6.68
C LEU A 86 6.21 -4.84 -7.71
N GLY A 87 5.12 -4.18 -7.36
CA GLY A 87 4.45 -3.28 -8.29
C GLY A 87 5.05 -1.89 -8.38
N ASN A 88 6.05 -1.60 -7.56
CA ASN A 88 6.69 -0.29 -7.58
C ASN A 88 5.65 0.83 -7.50
N PHE A 89 4.82 0.77 -6.50
CA PHE A 89 3.57 1.50 -6.41
C PHE A 89 3.75 3.02 -6.39
N SER A 90 3.21 3.69 -7.38
CA SER A 90 3.02 5.15 -7.40
C SER A 90 4.22 5.97 -6.91
N THR A 91 5.40 5.67 -7.37
CA THR A 91 6.60 6.24 -6.78
C THR A 91 6.83 7.71 -7.12
N GLY A 92 6.15 8.22 -8.14
CA GLY A 92 6.39 9.59 -8.57
C GLY A 92 5.50 10.64 -7.90
N ILE A 93 4.54 10.22 -7.08
CA ILE A 93 3.54 11.12 -6.52
C ILE A 93 3.61 11.08 -5.00
N ALA A 94 3.67 12.26 -4.38
CA ALA A 94 3.64 12.35 -2.92
C ALA A 94 2.21 12.10 -2.46
N ALA A 95 1.93 10.90 -2.04
CA ALA A 95 0.58 10.50 -1.64
C ALA A 95 0.62 9.58 -0.45
N ASP A 96 -0.40 9.66 0.38
CA ASP A 96 -0.64 8.68 1.44
C ASP A 96 -1.75 7.77 0.97
N VAL A 97 -1.51 6.47 1.07
CA VAL A 97 -2.40 5.46 0.54
C VAL A 97 -2.71 4.44 1.62
N VAL A 98 -3.99 4.13 1.81
CA VAL A 98 -4.41 3.12 2.76
C VAL A 98 -5.18 2.05 2.01
N ILE A 99 -4.73 0.81 2.13
CA ILE A 99 -5.36 -0.31 1.47
C ILE A 99 -6.14 -1.12 2.49
N ASN A 100 -7.44 -1.25 2.25
CA ASN A 100 -8.34 -2.05 3.08
C ASN A 100 -8.69 -3.30 2.31
N PRO A 101 -8.08 -4.44 2.63
CA PRO A 101 -8.40 -5.67 1.91
C PRO A 101 -9.77 -6.20 2.30
N LYS A 102 -10.36 -6.92 1.37
CA LYS A 102 -11.54 -7.72 1.63
C LYS A 102 -11.09 -9.12 2.00
N ARG A 103 -12.03 -9.91 2.55
CA ARG A 103 -11.69 -11.27 2.95
C ARG A 103 -11.15 -12.09 1.79
N SER A 104 -11.66 -11.84 0.58
CA SER A 104 -11.22 -12.58 -0.59
C SER A 104 -9.75 -12.39 -0.91
N ALA A 105 -9.11 -11.36 -0.35
CA ALA A 105 -7.67 -11.17 -0.56
C ALA A 105 -6.85 -12.31 0.03
N LEU A 106 -7.42 -13.08 0.96
CA LEU A 106 -6.72 -14.20 1.56
C LEU A 106 -6.46 -15.31 0.56
N THR A 107 -7.42 -15.57 -0.32
CA THR A 107 -7.34 -16.71 -1.23
C THR A 107 -7.27 -16.34 -2.70
N ALA A 108 -7.36 -15.07 -3.04
CA ALA A 108 -7.27 -14.66 -4.43
C ALA A 108 -5.90 -15.01 -5.00
N ASP A 109 -5.84 -15.21 -6.31
CA ASP A 109 -4.57 -15.42 -6.96
C ASP A 109 -3.68 -14.20 -6.73
N PHE A 110 -2.41 -14.45 -6.50
CA PHE A 110 -1.49 -13.35 -6.24
C PHE A 110 -1.42 -12.38 -7.44
N GLU A 111 -1.50 -12.93 -8.64
CA GLU A 111 -1.50 -12.09 -9.83
C GLU A 111 -2.66 -11.13 -9.87
N ASP A 112 -3.81 -11.55 -9.35
CA ASP A 112 -4.96 -10.67 -9.28
C ASP A 112 -4.70 -9.52 -8.31
N LEU A 113 -4.09 -9.81 -7.18
CA LEU A 113 -3.76 -8.77 -6.23
C LEU A 113 -2.76 -7.80 -6.84
N GLN A 114 -1.76 -8.31 -7.54
CA GLN A 114 -0.79 -7.44 -8.20
C GLN A 114 -1.45 -6.56 -9.25
N SER A 115 -2.34 -7.13 -10.02
CA SER A 115 -3.03 -6.39 -11.06
C SER A 115 -3.89 -5.27 -10.47
N GLU A 116 -4.58 -5.56 -9.38
CA GLU A 116 -5.40 -4.55 -8.73
C GLU A 116 -4.55 -3.42 -8.13
N ILE A 117 -3.41 -3.77 -7.57
CA ILE A 117 -2.49 -2.78 -7.03
C ILE A 117 -1.94 -1.90 -8.16
N ALA A 118 -1.58 -2.50 -9.29
CA ALA A 118 -1.07 -1.75 -10.42
C ALA A 118 -2.13 -0.79 -10.96
N THR A 119 -3.36 -1.26 -11.06
CA THR A 119 -4.45 -0.42 -11.54
C THR A 119 -4.69 0.73 -10.58
N ALA A 120 -4.68 0.45 -9.28
CA ALA A 120 -4.85 1.50 -8.27
C ALA A 120 -3.74 2.54 -8.39
N SER A 121 -2.52 2.09 -8.58
CA SER A 121 -1.40 3.01 -8.73
C SER A 121 -1.60 3.95 -9.92
N GLN A 122 -2.07 3.41 -11.03
CA GLN A 122 -2.33 4.23 -12.21
C GLN A 122 -3.45 5.23 -11.98
N VAL A 123 -4.51 4.79 -11.32
CA VAL A 123 -5.64 5.68 -11.02
C VAL A 123 -5.18 6.82 -10.11
N ILE A 124 -4.41 6.51 -9.09
CA ILE A 124 -3.92 7.51 -8.15
C ILE A 124 -3.04 8.52 -8.89
N GLU A 125 -2.12 8.02 -9.69
CA GLU A 125 -1.21 8.89 -10.41
C GLU A 125 -1.98 9.83 -11.33
N ARG A 126 -2.93 9.28 -12.07
CA ARG A 126 -3.71 10.09 -12.99
C ARG A 126 -4.50 11.17 -12.28
N HIS A 127 -5.16 10.81 -11.19
CA HIS A 127 -5.98 11.77 -10.46
C HIS A 127 -5.15 12.85 -9.81
N LEU A 128 -4.04 12.48 -9.18
CA LEU A 128 -3.27 13.44 -8.42
C LEU A 128 -2.41 14.31 -9.31
N LYS A 129 -1.89 13.77 -10.39
CA LYS A 129 -1.15 14.57 -11.35
C LYS A 129 -2.04 15.57 -12.03
N GLY A 130 -3.22 15.14 -12.43
CA GLY A 130 -4.15 16.05 -13.07
C GLY A 130 -4.49 17.22 -12.19
N LYS A 131 -4.63 16.98 -10.90
CA LYS A 131 -4.96 18.05 -9.97
C LYS A 131 -3.79 19.00 -9.75
N ALA A 132 -2.59 18.53 -9.92
CA ALA A 132 -1.42 19.37 -9.71
C ALA A 132 -1.31 20.47 -10.76
N GLN A 133 -2.00 20.30 -11.85
CA GLN A 133 -2.04 21.31 -12.89
C GLN A 133 -3.24 22.22 -12.68
#